data_9e56ddc4d898ff1e1308f9019c934640
#
_entry.id   9e56ddc4d898ff1e1308f9019c934640
#
_cell.length_a   1.000
_cell.length_b   1.000
_cell.length_c   1.000
_cell.angle_alpha   90.00
_cell.angle_beta   90.00
_cell.angle_gamma   90.00
#
_symmetry.space_group_name_H-M   'P 1'
#
loop_
_entity.id
_entity.type
_entity.pdbx_description
1 polymer ?
#
loop_
_entity_poly.entity_id
_entity_poly.type
_entity_poly.pdbx_seq_one_letter_code
_entity_poly.pdbx_strand_id
1 'polypeptide(L)'
;SLFHDFSRSVDENKLYRGIRLLAVDGSDLQIAANPKDPDSYYPGVNGQRAYNLLHINAMYDLHQHIYVDALVQKSRKADESAALTAMVDRSAIESALLLADRGYESYNNLAHIQEKGWNFLIRIKDGTAGIASGLALPATDEFDVPFHLKLTNKQSNKIKELLKDKNHYRHITNTIRFDYLPRTSRKYDPAVFFELHFRIVRFPISDTACETIITNLDASAFPLHDIKRLYAMRWGIETSFRNLKHTLGLLHLHAKKVEFV
;
A
#
# COMPACT_ATOMS: atom_id res chain seq x y z
N SER A 1 20.94 -6.75 7.30
CA SER A 1 20.95 -5.33 6.92
C SER A 1 20.58 -4.50 8.15
N LEU A 2 21.01 -3.23 8.20
CA LEU A 2 20.77 -2.33 9.33
C LEU A 2 19.28 -2.33 9.76
N PHE A 3 18.36 -2.27 8.80
CA PHE A 3 16.93 -2.33 9.08
C PHE A 3 16.48 -3.64 9.75
N HIS A 4 17.05 -4.79 9.34
CA HIS A 4 16.71 -6.08 9.93
C HIS A 4 17.22 -6.22 11.37
N ASP A 5 18.35 -5.63 11.70
CA ASP A 5 18.92 -5.69 13.05
C ASP A 5 18.11 -4.81 14.00
N PHE A 6 17.71 -3.60 13.58
CA PHE A 6 16.82 -2.73 14.35
C PHE A 6 15.40 -3.31 14.48
N SER A 7 14.88 -3.98 13.45
CA SER A 7 13.53 -4.55 13.51
C SER A 7 13.38 -5.69 14.52
N ARG A 8 14.50 -6.30 14.96
CA ARG A 8 14.53 -7.34 16.01
C ARG A 8 14.52 -6.76 17.42
N SER A 9 14.91 -5.50 17.60
CA SER A 9 14.90 -4.79 18.90
C SER A 9 13.54 -4.13 19.13
N VAL A 10 12.50 -4.94 19.31
CA VAL A 10 11.14 -4.42 19.53
C VAL A 10 10.90 -4.24 21.03
N ASP A 11 10.45 -3.06 21.42
CA ASP A 11 9.85 -2.86 22.74
C ASP A 11 8.42 -3.39 22.71
N GLU A 12 8.18 -4.56 23.32
CA GLU A 12 6.87 -5.23 23.33
C GLU A 12 5.78 -4.36 23.97
N ASN A 13 6.14 -3.45 24.88
CA ASN A 13 5.19 -2.52 25.49
C ASN A 13 4.65 -1.48 24.49
N LYS A 14 5.30 -1.33 23.34
CA LYS A 14 4.89 -0.44 22.24
C LYS A 14 4.13 -1.15 21.13
N LEU A 15 3.69 -2.38 21.33
CA LEU A 15 2.81 -3.06 20.39
C LEU A 15 1.36 -2.62 20.59
N TYR A 16 0.63 -2.46 19.50
CA TYR A 16 -0.81 -2.20 19.57
C TYR A 16 -1.56 -3.53 19.65
N ARG A 17 -2.06 -3.89 20.82
CA ARG A 17 -2.74 -5.19 21.05
C ARG A 17 -1.89 -6.39 20.58
N GLY A 18 -0.59 -6.34 20.80
CA GLY A 18 0.34 -7.41 20.42
C GLY A 18 0.80 -7.39 18.94
N ILE A 19 0.37 -6.42 18.12
CA ILE A 19 0.77 -6.28 16.71
C ILE A 19 1.53 -4.98 16.45
N ARG A 20 2.42 -4.98 15.47
CA ARG A 20 3.13 -3.78 15.03
C ARG A 20 2.25 -2.93 14.13
N LEU A 21 2.23 -1.63 14.36
CA LEU A 21 1.56 -0.68 13.47
C LEU A 21 2.58 -0.10 12.48
N LEU A 22 2.45 -0.48 11.22
CA LEU A 22 3.35 -0.07 10.15
C LEU A 22 2.63 0.85 9.18
N ALA A 23 3.18 2.05 8.95
CA ALA A 23 2.71 2.90 7.87
C ALA A 23 3.66 2.79 6.67
N VAL A 24 3.09 2.79 5.46
CA VAL A 24 3.85 2.84 4.21
C VAL A 24 3.47 4.10 3.46
N ASP A 25 4.49 4.78 2.93
CA ASP A 25 4.33 5.95 2.08
C ASP A 25 5.56 6.17 1.20
N GLY A 26 5.38 6.96 0.14
CA GLY A 26 6.44 7.39 -0.75
C GLY A 26 6.83 8.85 -0.52
N SER A 27 8.09 9.18 -0.82
CA SER A 27 8.57 10.55 -0.75
C SER A 27 9.69 10.81 -1.73
N ASP A 28 9.62 11.93 -2.42
CA ASP A 28 10.65 12.31 -3.38
C ASP A 28 11.86 12.97 -2.70
N LEU A 29 13.04 12.63 -3.20
CA LEU A 29 14.32 13.18 -2.79
C LEU A 29 15.06 13.75 -4.00
N GLN A 30 15.28 15.05 -3.97
CA GLN A 30 16.06 15.73 -4.99
C GLN A 30 17.56 15.60 -4.67
N ILE A 31 18.35 15.22 -5.68
CA ILE A 31 19.81 15.13 -5.60
C ILE A 31 20.47 15.98 -6.69
N ALA A 32 21.80 16.14 -6.60
CA ALA A 32 22.57 16.92 -7.56
C ALA A 32 22.41 16.39 -8.99
N ALA A 33 22.36 17.31 -9.98
CA ALA A 33 22.14 17.00 -11.38
C ALA A 33 23.20 16.05 -11.94
N ASN A 34 22.76 14.96 -12.55
CA ASN A 34 23.58 14.01 -13.30
C ASN A 34 22.85 13.62 -14.60
N PRO A 35 23.10 14.31 -15.73
CA PRO A 35 22.44 14.01 -17.01
C PRO A 35 22.75 12.60 -17.55
N LYS A 36 23.78 11.92 -17.04
CA LYS A 36 24.14 10.55 -17.43
C LYS A 36 23.19 9.50 -16.86
N ASP A 37 22.29 9.90 -15.96
CA ASP A 37 21.25 9.03 -15.41
C ASP A 37 19.84 9.50 -15.85
N PRO A 38 19.39 9.13 -17.06
CA PRO A 38 18.15 9.63 -17.64
C PRO A 38 16.90 9.17 -16.87
N ASP A 39 16.97 8.08 -16.13
CA ASP A 39 15.83 7.53 -15.39
C ASP A 39 15.48 8.33 -14.13
N SER A 40 16.38 9.19 -13.68
CA SER A 40 16.14 10.11 -12.56
C SER A 40 16.33 11.59 -12.92
N TYR A 41 16.87 11.91 -14.11
CA TYR A 41 17.22 13.27 -14.52
C TYR A 41 16.00 14.08 -14.95
N TYR A 42 15.92 15.31 -14.47
CA TYR A 42 14.99 16.35 -14.88
C TYR A 42 15.76 17.59 -15.36
N PRO A 43 15.61 17.98 -16.62
CA PRO A 43 16.20 19.21 -17.13
C PRO A 43 15.55 20.43 -16.44
N GLY A 44 16.33 21.46 -16.22
CA GLY A 44 15.79 22.72 -15.72
C GLY A 44 14.83 23.35 -16.74
N VAL A 45 13.71 23.88 -16.26
CA VAL A 45 12.72 24.62 -17.07
C VAL A 45 12.40 25.94 -16.37
N ASN A 46 12.12 26.98 -17.14
CA ASN A 46 11.72 28.30 -16.64
C ASN A 46 12.67 28.89 -15.56
N GLY A 47 13.99 28.77 -15.80
CA GLY A 47 15.01 29.31 -14.88
C GLY A 47 15.35 28.42 -13.67
N GLN A 48 14.68 27.29 -13.51
CA GLN A 48 15.04 26.30 -12.50
C GLN A 48 16.31 25.54 -12.91
N ARG A 49 17.13 25.17 -11.92
CA ARG A 49 18.30 24.31 -12.16
C ARG A 49 17.88 22.89 -12.44
N ALA A 50 18.63 22.18 -13.30
CA ALA A 50 18.47 20.76 -13.50
C ALA A 50 18.76 19.98 -12.20
N TYR A 51 18.08 18.84 -12.00
CA TYR A 51 18.25 17.97 -10.85
C TYR A 51 17.97 16.52 -11.22
N ASN A 52 18.35 15.60 -10.35
CA ASN A 52 17.87 14.24 -10.38
C ASN A 52 16.89 14.01 -9.22
N LEU A 53 15.89 13.17 -9.43
CA LEU A 53 14.86 12.86 -8.45
C LEU A 53 14.85 11.34 -8.17
N LEU A 54 14.95 10.99 -6.91
CA LEU A 54 14.76 9.64 -6.41
C LEU A 54 13.42 9.57 -5.67
N HIS A 55 12.80 8.41 -5.72
CA HIS A 55 11.58 8.11 -4.97
C HIS A 55 11.91 7.08 -3.89
N ILE A 56 11.69 7.46 -2.64
CA ILE A 56 11.90 6.60 -1.48
C ILE A 56 10.53 6.06 -1.06
N ASN A 57 10.36 4.75 -1.11
CA ASN A 57 9.26 4.07 -0.46
C ASN A 57 9.76 3.56 0.88
N ALA A 58 9.06 3.85 1.96
CA ALA A 58 9.49 3.43 3.28
C ALA A 58 8.35 2.80 4.08
N MET A 59 8.72 1.89 4.97
CA MET A 59 7.84 1.27 5.95
C MET A 59 8.29 1.72 7.34
N TYR A 60 7.39 2.39 8.05
CA TYR A 60 7.66 3.06 9.32
C TYR A 60 6.81 2.48 10.45
N ASP A 61 7.44 2.08 11.54
CA ASP A 61 6.74 1.65 12.75
C ASP A 61 6.28 2.87 13.54
N LEU A 62 4.97 3.03 13.64
CA LEU A 62 4.33 4.20 14.23
C LEU A 62 4.51 4.31 15.75
N HIS A 63 4.71 3.19 16.45
CA HIS A 63 4.88 3.18 17.89
C HIS A 63 6.35 3.12 18.31
N GLN A 64 7.19 2.44 17.53
CA GLN A 64 8.63 2.40 17.78
C GLN A 64 9.36 3.64 17.26
N HIS A 65 8.73 4.40 16.34
CA HIS A 65 9.30 5.56 15.65
C HIS A 65 10.59 5.25 14.88
N ILE A 66 10.62 4.08 14.22
CA ILE A 66 11.75 3.64 13.40
C ILE A 66 11.30 3.24 11.99
N TYR A 67 12.19 3.44 11.02
CA TYR A 67 12.02 2.82 9.70
C TYR A 67 12.43 1.35 9.78
N VAL A 68 11.53 0.46 9.40
CA VAL A 68 11.76 -0.99 9.43
C VAL A 68 12.21 -1.52 8.09
N ASP A 69 11.90 -0.79 7.02
CA ASP A 69 12.37 -1.07 5.66
C ASP A 69 12.25 0.18 4.77
N ALA A 70 13.07 0.22 3.71
CA ALA A 70 12.99 1.25 2.69
C ALA A 70 13.49 0.73 1.35
N LEU A 71 12.94 1.28 0.26
CA LEU A 71 13.37 0.98 -1.10
C LEU A 71 13.45 2.29 -1.90
N VAL A 72 14.65 2.57 -2.42
CA VAL A 72 14.92 3.76 -3.24
C VAL A 72 14.84 3.40 -4.71
N GLN A 73 14.06 4.17 -5.46
CA GLN A 73 13.86 4.00 -6.90
C GLN A 73 14.22 5.30 -7.64
N LYS A 74 14.61 5.19 -8.89
CA LYS A 74 14.70 6.34 -9.78
C LYS A 74 13.29 6.82 -10.12
N SER A 75 12.99 8.12 -10.00
CA SER A 75 11.61 8.59 -9.98
C SER A 75 10.82 8.27 -11.26
N ARG A 76 11.48 8.25 -12.43
CA ARG A 76 10.83 7.89 -13.71
C ARG A 76 10.50 6.38 -13.82
N LYS A 77 11.03 5.57 -12.94
CA LYS A 77 10.83 4.11 -12.84
C LYS A 77 10.19 3.71 -11.52
N ALA A 78 9.71 4.69 -10.75
CA ALA A 78 9.09 4.42 -9.47
C ALA A 78 7.80 3.60 -9.64
N ASP A 79 7.67 2.58 -8.82
CA ASP A 79 6.49 1.71 -8.70
C ASP A 79 6.28 1.43 -7.20
N GLU A 80 5.39 2.21 -6.59
CA GLU A 80 5.08 2.12 -5.17
C GLU A 80 4.44 0.77 -4.80
N SER A 81 3.60 0.22 -5.68
CA SER A 81 3.00 -1.10 -5.44
C SER A 81 4.06 -2.21 -5.45
N ALA A 82 4.99 -2.19 -6.39
CA ALA A 82 6.09 -3.15 -6.42
C ALA A 82 7.03 -2.97 -5.22
N ALA A 83 7.27 -1.74 -4.78
CA ALA A 83 8.06 -1.47 -3.58
C ALA A 83 7.38 -2.01 -2.32
N LEU A 84 6.06 -1.78 -2.17
CA LEU A 84 5.28 -2.31 -1.04
C LEU A 84 5.36 -3.84 -0.99
N THR A 85 5.03 -4.53 -2.08
CA THR A 85 5.05 -6.00 -2.11
C THR A 85 6.45 -6.56 -1.78
N ALA A 86 7.51 -5.94 -2.32
CA ALA A 86 8.89 -6.34 -2.01
C ALA A 86 9.25 -6.16 -0.53
N MET A 87 8.81 -5.07 0.12
CA MET A 87 9.05 -4.83 1.55
C MET A 87 8.24 -5.80 2.42
N VAL A 88 6.98 -6.08 2.07
CA VAL A 88 6.13 -7.05 2.79
C VAL A 88 6.73 -8.46 2.70
N ASP A 89 7.08 -8.92 1.51
CA ASP A 89 7.54 -10.30 1.28
C ASP A 89 8.86 -10.60 2.00
N ARG A 90 9.81 -9.64 1.99
CA ARG A 90 11.12 -9.81 2.64
C ARG A 90 11.13 -9.50 4.13
N SER A 91 10.04 -8.95 4.67
CA SER A 91 9.97 -8.59 6.09
C SER A 91 10.09 -9.82 7.00
N ALA A 92 10.88 -9.70 8.07
CA ALA A 92 10.96 -10.71 9.13
C ALA A 92 9.92 -10.50 10.25
N ILE A 93 9.06 -9.48 10.13
CA ILE A 93 8.00 -9.20 11.10
C ILE A 93 6.89 -10.25 10.94
N GLU A 94 6.54 -10.92 12.02
CA GLU A 94 5.55 -12.01 11.99
C GLU A 94 4.11 -11.48 11.94
N SER A 95 3.82 -10.44 12.72
CA SER A 95 2.47 -9.88 12.82
C SER A 95 2.47 -8.36 12.76
N ALA A 96 1.70 -7.81 11.83
CA ALA A 96 1.58 -6.37 11.66
C ALA A 96 0.19 -5.95 11.16
N LEU A 97 -0.16 -4.69 11.42
CA LEU A 97 -1.21 -3.96 10.74
C LEU A 97 -0.54 -2.89 9.86
N LEU A 98 -0.71 -3.02 8.54
CA LEU A 98 -0.15 -2.11 7.56
C LEU A 98 -1.17 -1.04 7.19
N LEU A 99 -0.79 0.22 7.37
CA LEU A 99 -1.57 1.41 7.04
C LEU A 99 -1.00 2.07 5.78
N ALA A 100 -1.86 2.33 4.79
CA ALA A 100 -1.43 2.99 3.56
C ALA A 100 -2.51 3.91 2.97
N ASP A 101 -2.08 4.85 2.13
CA ASP A 101 -2.96 5.73 1.39
C ASP A 101 -3.56 4.99 0.17
N ARG A 102 -4.53 5.63 -0.47
CA ARG A 102 -5.24 5.15 -1.67
C ARG A 102 -4.33 4.89 -2.89
N GLY A 103 -3.12 5.41 -2.91
CA GLY A 103 -2.10 5.08 -3.90
C GLY A 103 -1.75 3.60 -3.91
N TYR A 104 -1.87 2.95 -2.77
CA TYR A 104 -1.61 1.52 -2.57
C TYR A 104 -2.83 0.62 -2.77
N GLU A 105 -3.99 1.17 -3.19
CA GLU A 105 -5.20 0.41 -3.49
C GLU A 105 -4.98 -0.52 -4.68
N SER A 106 -4.72 -1.80 -4.42
CA SER A 106 -4.46 -2.82 -5.43
C SER A 106 -4.79 -4.21 -4.88
N TYR A 107 -5.45 -5.04 -5.68
CA TYR A 107 -5.68 -6.44 -5.32
C TYR A 107 -4.37 -7.19 -5.05
N ASN A 108 -3.30 -6.89 -5.80
CA ASN A 108 -2.00 -7.51 -5.59
C ASN A 108 -1.41 -7.15 -4.23
N ASN A 109 -1.48 -5.88 -3.84
CA ASN A 109 -0.99 -5.43 -2.54
C ASN A 109 -1.75 -6.11 -1.40
N LEU A 110 -3.10 -6.16 -1.48
CA LEU A 110 -3.94 -6.83 -0.48
C LEU A 110 -3.60 -8.31 -0.37
N ALA A 111 -3.37 -8.98 -1.52
CA ALA A 111 -3.01 -10.40 -1.55
C ALA A 111 -1.67 -10.66 -0.88
N HIS A 112 -0.61 -9.88 -1.17
CA HIS A 112 0.69 -10.03 -0.53
C HIS A 112 0.61 -9.82 1.00
N ILE A 113 -0.16 -8.83 1.45
CA ILE A 113 -0.33 -8.57 2.88
C ILE A 113 -1.10 -9.71 3.54
N GLN A 114 -2.18 -10.21 2.91
CA GLN A 114 -2.96 -11.33 3.42
C GLN A 114 -2.14 -12.63 3.49
N GLU A 115 -1.39 -12.97 2.43
CA GLU A 115 -0.54 -14.16 2.38
C GLU A 115 0.63 -14.09 3.38
N LYS A 116 1.08 -12.88 3.71
CA LYS A 116 2.05 -12.64 4.79
C LYS A 116 1.47 -12.92 6.19
N GLY A 117 0.16 -13.07 6.30
CA GLY A 117 -0.55 -13.17 7.58
C GLY A 117 -0.69 -11.82 8.29
N TRP A 118 -0.48 -10.72 7.59
CA TRP A 118 -0.65 -9.38 8.14
C TRP A 118 -2.06 -8.85 7.94
N ASN A 119 -2.41 -7.86 8.75
CA ASN A 119 -3.61 -7.07 8.55
C ASN A 119 -3.29 -5.80 7.75
N PHE A 120 -4.31 -5.26 7.10
CA PHE A 120 -4.21 -4.00 6.36
C PHE A 120 -5.33 -3.04 6.71
N LEU A 121 -5.04 -1.75 6.52
CA LEU A 121 -5.95 -0.63 6.68
C LEU A 121 -5.59 0.41 5.62
N ILE A 122 -6.22 0.31 4.45
CA ILE A 122 -5.86 1.07 3.26
C ILE A 122 -7.03 1.93 2.83
N ARG A 123 -6.79 3.23 2.60
CA ARG A 123 -7.79 4.10 2.00
C ARG A 123 -8.03 3.68 0.57
N ILE A 124 -9.30 3.68 0.14
CA ILE A 124 -9.70 3.36 -1.23
C ILE A 124 -10.43 4.53 -1.87
N LYS A 125 -10.54 4.47 -3.20
CA LYS A 125 -11.28 5.47 -3.97
C LYS A 125 -12.77 5.31 -3.73
N ASP A 126 -13.46 6.42 -3.56
CA ASP A 126 -14.91 6.46 -3.54
C ASP A 126 -15.50 6.36 -4.95
N GLY A 127 -16.70 5.80 -5.05
CA GLY A 127 -17.51 5.79 -6.27
C GLY A 127 -17.22 4.62 -7.21
N THR A 128 -17.24 4.90 -8.52
CA THR A 128 -17.25 3.87 -9.58
C THR A 128 -15.87 3.34 -9.97
N ALA A 129 -14.81 3.82 -9.33
CA ALA A 129 -13.44 3.40 -9.59
C ALA A 129 -12.86 2.56 -8.44
N GLY A 130 -11.79 1.78 -8.71
CA GLY A 130 -11.08 1.01 -7.72
C GLY A 130 -11.78 -0.28 -7.27
N ILE A 131 -11.37 -0.79 -6.11
CA ILE A 131 -11.83 -2.08 -5.56
C ILE A 131 -13.33 -2.03 -5.19
N ALA A 132 -13.81 -0.89 -4.70
CA ALA A 132 -15.22 -0.69 -4.34
C ALA A 132 -16.18 -0.72 -5.55
N SER A 133 -15.66 -0.56 -6.76
CA SER A 133 -16.47 -0.51 -7.97
C SER A 133 -17.33 -1.76 -8.15
N GLY A 134 -18.65 -1.56 -8.21
CA GLY A 134 -19.66 -2.60 -8.43
C GLY A 134 -19.88 -3.52 -7.22
N LEU A 135 -19.37 -3.21 -6.04
CA LEU A 135 -19.83 -3.80 -4.79
C LEU A 135 -21.15 -3.16 -4.35
N ALA A 136 -22.01 -3.96 -3.73
CA ALA A 136 -23.26 -3.48 -3.15
C ALA A 136 -22.97 -2.76 -1.82
N LEU A 137 -22.60 -1.50 -1.90
CA LEU A 137 -22.33 -0.65 -0.74
C LEU A 137 -23.56 0.21 -0.41
N PRO A 138 -23.85 0.46 0.88
CA PRO A 138 -24.89 1.41 1.29
C PRO A 138 -24.61 2.83 0.75
N ALA A 139 -25.67 3.55 0.44
CA ALA A 139 -25.59 4.96 0.02
C ALA A 139 -25.58 5.93 1.22
N THR A 140 -25.01 5.52 2.34
CA THR A 140 -24.92 6.29 3.59
C THR A 140 -23.49 6.76 3.81
N ASP A 141 -23.32 7.81 4.61
CA ASP A 141 -22.01 8.35 4.97
C ASP A 141 -21.25 7.48 5.97
N GLU A 142 -21.96 6.57 6.63
CA GLU A 142 -21.36 5.60 7.55
C GLU A 142 -21.87 4.19 7.27
N PHE A 143 -20.93 3.26 7.08
CA PHE A 143 -21.20 1.81 6.98
C PHE A 143 -19.95 0.97 7.26
N ASP A 144 -20.18 -0.31 7.51
CA ASP A 144 -19.17 -1.34 7.68
C ASP A 144 -19.72 -2.65 7.08
N VAL A 145 -19.21 -3.04 5.92
CA VAL A 145 -19.74 -4.16 5.13
C VAL A 145 -18.64 -5.15 4.80
N PRO A 146 -18.78 -6.44 5.22
CA PRO A 146 -17.83 -7.48 4.88
C PRO A 146 -18.02 -8.00 3.46
N PHE A 147 -16.90 -8.41 2.84
CA PHE A 147 -16.85 -9.02 1.52
C PHE A 147 -15.90 -10.21 1.50
N HIS A 148 -16.26 -11.19 0.68
CA HIS A 148 -15.41 -12.30 0.32
C HIS A 148 -15.35 -12.39 -1.20
N LEU A 149 -14.26 -11.92 -1.79
CA LEU A 149 -14.07 -11.89 -3.24
C LEU A 149 -13.20 -13.05 -3.72
N LYS A 150 -13.65 -13.70 -4.79
CA LYS A 150 -12.92 -14.72 -5.55
C LYS A 150 -12.38 -14.10 -6.84
N LEU A 151 -11.07 -13.90 -6.89
CA LEU A 151 -10.37 -13.29 -8.01
C LEU A 151 -9.95 -14.36 -9.01
N THR A 152 -10.15 -14.14 -10.30
CA THR A 152 -9.71 -15.06 -11.35
C THR A 152 -9.33 -14.30 -12.63
N ASN A 153 -8.40 -14.85 -13.41
CA ASN A 153 -8.06 -14.34 -14.73
C ASN A 153 -8.70 -15.16 -15.87
N LYS A 154 -9.54 -16.16 -15.54
CA LYS A 154 -10.28 -16.97 -16.52
C LYS A 154 -11.51 -16.24 -17.05
N GLN A 155 -11.84 -16.52 -18.33
CA GLN A 155 -13.00 -15.97 -19.03
C GLN A 155 -13.79 -17.03 -19.81
N SER A 156 -13.86 -18.28 -19.32
CA SER A 156 -14.76 -19.27 -19.92
C SER A 156 -16.24 -18.84 -19.75
N ASN A 157 -17.13 -19.38 -20.58
CA ASN A 157 -18.56 -19.01 -20.50
C ASN A 157 -19.14 -19.23 -19.09
N LYS A 158 -18.77 -20.33 -18.42
CA LYS A 158 -19.18 -20.61 -17.04
C LYS A 158 -18.66 -19.53 -16.08
N ILE A 159 -17.40 -19.09 -16.24
CA ILE A 159 -16.83 -18.04 -15.39
C ILE A 159 -17.46 -16.68 -15.67
N LYS A 160 -17.78 -16.36 -16.93
CA LYS A 160 -18.47 -15.09 -17.26
C LYS A 160 -19.82 -14.98 -16.56
N GLU A 161 -20.53 -16.10 -16.39
CA GLU A 161 -21.79 -16.08 -15.60
C GLU A 161 -21.54 -15.77 -14.12
N LEU A 162 -20.51 -16.39 -13.52
CA LEU A 162 -20.12 -16.08 -12.14
C LEU A 162 -19.69 -14.61 -11.96
N LEU A 163 -18.96 -14.06 -12.93
CA LEU A 163 -18.49 -12.67 -12.90
C LEU A 163 -19.59 -11.61 -13.00
N LYS A 164 -20.85 -12.00 -13.29
CA LYS A 164 -22.01 -11.10 -13.18
C LYS A 164 -22.29 -10.73 -11.72
N ASP A 165 -22.01 -11.63 -10.79
CA ASP A 165 -22.07 -11.38 -9.37
C ASP A 165 -20.79 -10.67 -8.89
N LYS A 166 -20.83 -9.36 -8.95
CA LYS A 166 -19.71 -8.52 -8.58
C LYS A 166 -19.43 -8.45 -7.08
N ASN A 167 -20.30 -8.94 -6.23
CA ASN A 167 -20.07 -9.00 -4.79
C ASN A 167 -19.20 -10.18 -4.37
N HIS A 168 -19.12 -11.21 -5.21
CA HIS A 168 -18.36 -12.42 -4.89
C HIS A 168 -17.23 -12.73 -5.88
N TYR A 169 -17.29 -12.19 -7.11
CA TYR A 169 -16.32 -12.55 -8.16
C TYR A 169 -15.74 -11.31 -8.84
N ARG A 170 -14.43 -11.37 -9.13
CA ARG A 170 -13.71 -10.35 -9.89
C ARG A 170 -12.83 -10.97 -10.95
N HIS A 171 -12.83 -10.37 -12.12
CA HIS A 171 -11.87 -10.67 -13.16
C HIS A 171 -10.63 -9.80 -13.03
N ILE A 172 -9.47 -10.43 -12.96
CA ILE A 172 -8.16 -9.77 -13.02
C ILE A 172 -7.67 -9.86 -14.46
N THR A 173 -7.55 -8.73 -15.13
CA THR A 173 -7.05 -8.68 -16.51
C THR A 173 -5.55 -8.96 -16.55
N ASN A 174 -5.05 -9.48 -17.65
CA ASN A 174 -3.62 -9.78 -17.84
C ASN A 174 -2.73 -8.52 -17.85
N THR A 175 -3.34 -7.33 -17.97
CA THR A 175 -2.64 -6.03 -17.87
C THR A 175 -2.41 -5.59 -16.44
N ILE A 176 -3.14 -6.15 -15.48
CA ILE A 176 -2.99 -5.88 -14.05
C ILE A 176 -2.05 -6.92 -13.46
N ARG A 177 -1.00 -6.47 -12.78
CA ARG A 177 -0.12 -7.37 -12.04
C ARG A 177 -0.89 -8.03 -10.91
N PHE A 178 -0.86 -9.37 -10.89
CA PHE A 178 -1.38 -10.16 -9.79
C PHE A 178 -0.56 -11.47 -9.68
N ASP A 179 0.19 -11.58 -8.58
CA ASP A 179 1.25 -12.60 -8.46
C ASP A 179 0.72 -13.97 -8.00
N TYR A 180 -0.54 -14.06 -7.52
CA TYR A 180 -1.16 -15.27 -6.98
C TYR A 180 -2.11 -15.99 -7.96
N LEU A 181 -2.14 -15.58 -9.23
CA LEU A 181 -2.84 -16.30 -10.30
C LEU A 181 -1.87 -16.71 -11.41
N PRO A 182 -2.11 -17.84 -12.11
CA PRO A 182 -1.26 -18.25 -13.21
C PRO A 182 -1.18 -17.18 -14.29
N ARG A 183 0.03 -16.76 -14.69
CA ARG A 183 0.23 -15.77 -15.76
C ARG A 183 -0.31 -16.22 -17.11
N THR A 184 -0.24 -17.54 -17.39
CA THR A 184 -0.76 -18.14 -18.61
C THR A 184 -1.78 -19.19 -18.24
N SER A 185 -2.93 -19.17 -18.92
CA SER A 185 -4.01 -20.12 -18.70
C SER A 185 -4.49 -20.64 -20.06
N ARG A 186 -4.33 -21.92 -20.32
CA ARG A 186 -4.86 -22.58 -21.51
C ARG A 186 -6.38 -22.68 -21.42
N LYS A 187 -7.06 -22.80 -22.59
CA LYS A 187 -8.54 -22.84 -22.65
C LYS A 187 -9.15 -23.91 -21.75
N TYR A 188 -8.49 -25.03 -21.60
CA TYR A 188 -8.99 -26.21 -20.87
C TYR A 188 -8.45 -26.34 -19.45
N ASP A 189 -7.56 -25.47 -19.01
CA ASP A 189 -7.09 -25.51 -17.62
C ASP A 189 -8.24 -25.15 -16.65
N PRO A 190 -8.32 -25.80 -15.49
CA PRO A 190 -9.32 -25.46 -14.49
C PRO A 190 -9.24 -23.98 -14.08
N ALA A 191 -10.37 -23.44 -13.70
CA ALA A 191 -10.38 -22.08 -13.14
C ALA A 191 -9.71 -22.09 -11.77
N VAL A 192 -8.73 -21.20 -11.59
CA VAL A 192 -8.11 -20.92 -10.30
C VAL A 192 -8.71 -19.65 -9.75
N PHE A 193 -9.01 -19.65 -8.45
CA PHE A 193 -9.50 -18.50 -7.74
C PHE A 193 -8.55 -18.18 -6.58
N PHE A 194 -8.24 -16.90 -6.41
CA PHE A 194 -7.63 -16.38 -5.21
C PHE A 194 -8.71 -15.73 -4.34
N GLU A 195 -8.75 -16.05 -3.07
CA GLU A 195 -9.79 -15.56 -2.14
C GLU A 195 -9.26 -14.42 -1.30
N LEU A 196 -9.95 -13.27 -1.36
CA LEU A 196 -9.71 -12.11 -0.52
C LEU A 196 -10.85 -11.92 0.46
N HIS A 197 -10.51 -11.81 1.74
CA HIS A 197 -11.44 -11.50 2.82
C HIS A 197 -11.17 -10.09 3.33
N PHE A 198 -12.17 -9.23 3.28
CA PHE A 198 -12.06 -7.86 3.75
C PHE A 198 -13.42 -7.28 4.10
N ARG A 199 -13.43 -6.12 4.71
CA ARG A 199 -14.61 -5.27 4.85
C ARG A 199 -14.29 -3.87 4.36
N ILE A 200 -15.31 -3.18 3.88
CA ILE A 200 -15.22 -1.77 3.52
C ILE A 200 -15.94 -0.98 4.60
N VAL A 201 -15.20 -0.06 5.20
CA VAL A 201 -15.66 0.80 6.30
C VAL A 201 -15.65 2.24 5.81
N ARG A 202 -16.79 2.93 5.89
CA ARG A 202 -16.93 4.34 5.56
C ARG A 202 -17.32 5.12 6.80
N PHE A 203 -16.75 6.32 6.95
CA PHE A 203 -17.09 7.22 8.06
C PHE A 203 -16.85 8.68 7.68
N PRO A 204 -17.64 9.62 8.25
CA PRO A 204 -17.42 11.04 8.03
C PRO A 204 -16.17 11.54 8.76
N ILE A 205 -15.39 12.39 8.07
CA ILE A 205 -14.26 13.14 8.62
C ILE A 205 -14.57 14.62 8.80
N SER A 206 -15.56 15.13 8.07
CA SER A 206 -16.14 16.46 8.21
C SER A 206 -17.59 16.43 7.72
N ASP A 207 -18.30 17.57 7.80
CA ASP A 207 -19.68 17.69 7.32
C ASP A 207 -19.84 17.43 5.81
N THR A 208 -18.76 17.51 5.05
CA THR A 208 -18.78 17.39 3.57
C THR A 208 -17.86 16.28 3.03
N ALA A 209 -17.13 15.59 3.88
CA ALA A 209 -16.15 14.59 3.43
C ALA A 209 -16.19 13.32 4.26
N CYS A 210 -16.10 12.18 3.56
CA CYS A 210 -15.95 10.86 4.17
C CYS A 210 -14.63 10.22 3.78
N GLU A 211 -14.15 9.31 4.60
CA GLU A 211 -13.10 8.36 4.25
C GLU A 211 -13.69 6.97 4.08
N THR A 212 -13.17 6.24 3.09
CA THR A 212 -13.53 4.85 2.82
C THR A 212 -12.27 4.00 2.89
N ILE A 213 -12.30 3.02 3.78
CA ILE A 213 -11.17 2.17 4.14
C ILE A 213 -11.49 0.72 3.82
N ILE A 214 -10.54 0.00 3.23
CA ILE A 214 -10.57 -1.45 3.12
C ILE A 214 -9.68 -2.08 4.19
N THR A 215 -10.17 -3.10 4.88
CA THR A 215 -9.43 -3.78 5.95
C THR A 215 -9.87 -5.24 6.10
N ASN A 216 -8.94 -6.11 6.52
CA ASN A 216 -9.23 -7.50 6.91
C ASN A 216 -9.30 -7.69 8.44
N LEU A 217 -9.26 -6.60 9.23
CA LEU A 217 -9.46 -6.67 10.66
C LEU A 217 -10.87 -7.15 10.99
N ASP A 218 -11.00 -7.97 12.03
CA ASP A 218 -12.30 -8.43 12.53
C ASP A 218 -13.14 -7.28 13.09
N ALA A 219 -14.42 -7.21 12.74
CA ALA A 219 -15.30 -6.10 13.13
C ALA A 219 -15.61 -6.09 14.63
N SER A 220 -15.66 -7.25 15.28
CA SER A 220 -15.95 -7.34 16.71
C SER A 220 -14.77 -6.87 17.55
N ALA A 221 -13.55 -7.18 17.10
CA ALA A 221 -12.32 -6.74 17.76
C ALA A 221 -11.93 -5.29 17.43
N PHE A 222 -12.30 -4.82 16.23
CA PHE A 222 -11.94 -3.47 15.72
C PHE A 222 -13.18 -2.79 15.14
N PRO A 223 -14.08 -2.26 15.97
CA PRO A 223 -15.25 -1.53 15.51
C PRO A 223 -14.86 -0.24 14.77
N LEU A 224 -15.81 0.38 14.08
CA LEU A 224 -15.61 1.54 13.20
C LEU A 224 -14.79 2.66 13.85
N HIS A 225 -15.05 2.98 15.11
CA HIS A 225 -14.30 4.05 15.81
C HIS A 225 -12.82 3.71 16.00
N ASP A 226 -12.45 2.42 16.14
CA ASP A 226 -11.06 1.99 16.19
C ASP A 226 -10.41 2.13 14.81
N ILE A 227 -11.13 1.79 13.73
CA ILE A 227 -10.66 1.97 12.35
C ILE A 227 -10.33 3.44 12.07
N LYS A 228 -11.24 4.35 12.41
CA LYS A 228 -11.04 5.79 12.26
C LYS A 228 -9.79 6.27 13.01
N ARG A 229 -9.64 5.88 14.28
CA ARG A 229 -8.50 6.25 15.13
C ARG A 229 -7.18 5.68 14.59
N LEU A 230 -7.16 4.40 14.23
CA LEU A 230 -5.97 3.74 13.70
C LEU A 230 -5.54 4.38 12.38
N TYR A 231 -6.48 4.62 11.47
CA TYR A 231 -6.14 5.22 10.18
C TYR A 231 -5.55 6.63 10.32
N ALA A 232 -6.06 7.43 11.26
CA ALA A 232 -5.50 8.76 11.56
C ALA A 232 -4.01 8.70 11.97
N MET A 233 -3.54 7.60 12.57
CA MET A 233 -2.13 7.43 12.95
C MET A 233 -1.19 7.32 11.73
N ARG A 234 -1.70 6.97 10.54
CA ARG A 234 -0.93 6.91 9.30
C ARG A 234 -0.11 8.18 9.04
N TRP A 235 -0.64 9.34 9.41
CA TRP A 235 0.07 10.63 9.29
C TRP A 235 1.43 10.68 10.00
N GLY A 236 1.73 9.74 10.87
CA GLY A 236 3.02 9.62 11.54
C GLY A 236 4.20 9.44 10.57
N ILE A 237 4.02 8.70 9.46
CA ILE A 237 5.08 8.55 8.45
C ILE A 237 5.35 9.86 7.69
N GLU A 238 4.32 10.63 7.36
CA GLU A 238 4.48 11.92 6.69
C GLU A 238 5.24 12.91 7.58
N THR A 239 4.92 12.92 8.88
CA THR A 239 5.67 13.69 9.87
C THR A 239 7.11 13.23 9.98
N SER A 240 7.36 11.91 9.95
CA SER A 240 8.70 11.34 9.96
C SER A 240 9.50 11.75 8.73
N PHE A 241 8.93 11.69 7.51
CA PHE A 241 9.58 12.19 6.31
C PHE A 241 9.92 13.68 6.38
N ARG A 242 9.02 14.49 6.95
CA ARG A 242 9.29 15.92 7.18
C ARG A 242 10.51 16.11 8.08
N ASN A 243 10.60 15.36 9.17
CA ASN A 243 11.74 15.40 10.07
C ASN A 243 13.03 14.94 9.40
N LEU A 244 13.01 13.85 8.62
CA LEU A 244 14.15 13.40 7.82
C LEU A 244 14.65 14.50 6.87
N LYS A 245 13.74 15.12 6.12
CA LYS A 245 14.07 16.12 5.11
C LYS A 245 14.62 17.41 5.73
N HIS A 246 13.97 17.93 6.75
CA HIS A 246 14.25 19.28 7.26
C HIS A 246 15.13 19.28 8.51
N THR A 247 14.95 18.34 9.44
CA THR A 247 15.71 18.30 10.68
C THR A 247 17.03 17.56 10.55
N LEU A 248 17.03 16.42 9.85
CA LEU A 248 18.22 15.60 9.63
C LEU A 248 18.97 15.94 8.33
N GLY A 249 18.44 16.87 7.52
CA GLY A 249 19.14 17.41 6.37
C GLY A 249 19.15 16.51 5.14
N LEU A 250 18.21 15.57 4.99
CA LEU A 250 18.11 14.69 3.82
C LEU A 250 17.97 15.47 2.49
N LEU A 251 17.53 16.72 2.53
CA LEU A 251 17.49 17.63 1.37
C LEU A 251 18.87 18.13 0.92
N HIS A 252 19.91 17.95 1.72
CA HIS A 252 21.27 18.44 1.47
C HIS A 252 22.21 17.34 1.01
N LEU A 253 21.71 16.30 0.35
CA LEU A 253 22.54 15.25 -0.20
C LEU A 253 23.36 15.76 -1.38
N HIS A 254 24.68 15.66 -1.25
CA HIS A 254 25.63 16.02 -2.31
C HIS A 254 26.00 14.85 -3.23
N ALA A 255 25.43 13.67 -3.00
CA ALA A 255 25.65 12.50 -3.85
C ALA A 255 25.16 12.75 -5.27
N LYS A 256 26.00 12.39 -6.26
CA LYS A 256 25.67 12.44 -7.69
C LYS A 256 25.28 11.10 -8.28
N LYS A 257 25.39 10.02 -7.50
CA LYS A 257 25.05 8.67 -7.91
C LYS A 257 24.12 8.05 -6.88
N VAL A 258 23.13 7.29 -7.37
CA VAL A 258 22.11 6.64 -6.55
C VAL A 258 22.71 5.67 -5.51
N GLU A 259 23.79 5.00 -5.88
CA GLU A 259 24.52 4.05 -5.01
C GLU A 259 25.16 4.68 -3.76
N PHE A 260 25.22 6.02 -3.69
CA PHE A 260 25.75 6.77 -2.55
C PHE A 260 24.67 7.54 -1.77
N VAL A 261 23.41 7.30 -2.05
CA VAL A 261 22.25 7.82 -1.35
C VAL A 261 21.63 6.75 -0.47
#